data_7f18432a36f5b4cb9f068ce81b1fc45e
#
_entry.id   7f18432a36f5b4cb9f068ce81b1fc45e
#
_cell.length_a   1.000
_cell.length_b   1.000
_cell.length_c   1.000
_cell.angle_alpha   90.00
_cell.angle_beta   90.00
_cell.angle_gamma   90.00
#
_symmetry.space_group_name_H-M   'P 1'
#
loop_
_entity.id
_entity.type
_entity.pdbx_description
1 polymer ?
#
loop_
_entity_poly.entity_id
_entity_poly.type
_entity_poly.pdbx_seq_one_letter_code
_entity_poly.pdbx_strand_id
1 'polypeptide(L)'
;MKVTFAGTPVELQGNEIKVGQTAADFNAVKNDLGAFKLSDIKGRKLIVAVPSLDTSVCDAEVRRFNAAAAGFKGTTVITISMDLPFAQSRWCGAAGIDKVITVSDYKERDFAFKYGVYLPNVGLLARAIFVLDEHNKVTYVEYVPEVTAHPDYDKALAA
;
A
#
# COMPACT_ATOMS: atom_id res chain seq x y z
N MET A 1 -4.02 0.88 -17.03
CA MET A 1 -4.88 -0.20 -16.48
C MET A 1 -6.18 0.41 -15.98
N LYS A 2 -7.28 -0.23 -16.29
CA LYS A 2 -8.62 0.20 -15.84
C LYS A 2 -9.04 -0.59 -14.62
N VAL A 3 -9.61 0.13 -13.65
CA VAL A 3 -10.29 -0.44 -12.49
C VAL A 3 -11.66 0.22 -12.36
N THR A 4 -12.49 -0.25 -11.42
CA THR A 4 -13.72 0.47 -11.06
C THR A 4 -13.60 1.00 -9.64
N PHE A 5 -14.16 2.17 -9.41
CA PHE A 5 -14.30 2.77 -8.08
C PHE A 5 -15.79 2.92 -7.80
N ALA A 6 -16.31 2.10 -6.90
CA ALA A 6 -17.74 2.01 -6.62
C ALA A 6 -18.57 1.84 -7.90
N GLY A 7 -18.10 0.96 -8.80
CA GLY A 7 -18.75 0.67 -10.07
C GLY A 7 -18.41 1.60 -11.21
N THR A 8 -17.76 2.74 -10.97
CA THR A 8 -17.40 3.70 -12.00
C THR A 8 -16.02 3.37 -12.58
N PRO A 9 -15.89 3.19 -13.91
CA PRO A 9 -14.59 2.90 -14.52
C PRO A 9 -13.62 4.08 -14.37
N VAL A 10 -12.37 3.77 -14.02
CA VAL A 10 -11.29 4.75 -13.87
C VAL A 10 -10.02 4.19 -14.52
N GLU A 11 -9.34 5.00 -15.31
CA GLU A 11 -8.01 4.64 -15.83
C GLU A 11 -6.95 5.06 -14.81
N LEU A 12 -6.19 4.10 -14.30
CA LEU A 12 -5.10 4.38 -13.38
C LEU A 12 -3.96 5.09 -14.09
N GLN A 13 -3.35 6.06 -13.42
CA GLN A 13 -2.16 6.77 -13.92
C GLN A 13 -0.90 6.27 -13.23
N GLY A 14 0.20 6.33 -13.97
CA GLY A 14 1.51 5.90 -13.50
C GLY A 14 2.01 4.63 -14.18
N ASN A 15 3.11 4.10 -13.67
CA ASN A 15 3.79 2.93 -14.24
C ASN A 15 3.24 1.64 -13.64
N GLU A 16 2.56 0.83 -14.44
CA GLU A 16 2.07 -0.47 -14.00
C GLU A 16 3.24 -1.40 -13.64
N ILE A 17 3.17 -2.01 -12.47
CA ILE A 17 4.17 -2.93 -11.96
C ILE A 17 3.82 -4.36 -12.36
N LYS A 18 4.83 -5.14 -12.75
CA LYS A 18 4.67 -6.54 -13.12
C LYS A 18 5.66 -7.41 -12.36
N VAL A 19 5.26 -8.66 -12.11
CA VAL A 19 6.13 -9.66 -11.47
C VAL A 19 7.42 -9.80 -12.28
N GLY A 20 8.56 -9.87 -11.57
CA GLY A 20 9.88 -9.99 -12.16
C GLY A 20 10.62 -8.67 -12.34
N GLN A 21 9.94 -7.54 -12.24
CA GLN A 21 10.58 -6.22 -12.27
C GLN A 21 11.29 -5.94 -10.95
N THR A 22 12.31 -5.09 -10.99
CA THR A 22 12.86 -4.47 -9.78
C THR A 22 11.99 -3.25 -9.47
N ALA A 23 11.40 -3.24 -8.27
CA ALA A 23 10.53 -2.15 -7.85
C ALA A 23 11.33 -0.87 -7.64
N ALA A 24 10.78 0.26 -8.10
CA ALA A 24 11.41 1.56 -7.93
C ALA A 24 11.42 1.96 -6.46
N ASP A 25 12.51 2.61 -6.04
CA ASP A 25 12.54 3.30 -4.75
C ASP A 25 11.56 4.48 -4.78
N PHE A 26 10.94 4.78 -3.65
CA PHE A 26 10.02 5.90 -3.56
C PHE A 26 10.15 6.62 -2.23
N ASN A 27 9.77 7.89 -2.23
CA ASN A 27 9.72 8.74 -1.04
C ASN A 27 8.28 8.84 -0.55
N ALA A 28 8.12 8.81 0.77
CA ALA A 28 6.83 9.02 1.43
C ALA A 28 7.07 9.72 2.76
N VAL A 29 6.01 9.97 3.52
CA VAL A 29 6.08 10.69 4.79
C VAL A 29 5.62 9.77 5.91
N LYS A 30 6.45 9.64 6.94
CA LYS A 30 6.14 8.86 8.14
C LYS A 30 5.16 9.61 9.06
N ASN A 31 4.58 8.89 10.01
CA ASN A 31 3.61 9.45 10.96
C ASN A 31 4.17 10.62 11.79
N ASP A 32 5.49 10.65 12.01
CA ASP A 32 6.17 11.74 12.73
C ASP A 32 6.62 12.89 11.81
N LEU A 33 6.16 12.89 10.56
CA LEU A 33 6.54 13.81 9.49
C LEU A 33 7.96 13.60 8.96
N GLY A 34 8.66 12.58 9.41
CA GLY A 34 9.98 12.21 8.90
C GLY A 34 9.92 11.64 7.49
N ALA A 35 11.04 11.70 6.79
CA ALA A 35 11.15 11.13 5.46
C ALA A 35 11.19 9.60 5.52
N PHE A 36 10.46 8.96 4.60
CA PHE A 36 10.50 7.52 4.39
C PHE A 36 11.01 7.24 2.97
N LYS A 37 11.90 6.26 2.85
CA LYS A 37 12.31 5.70 1.55
C LYS A 37 12.19 4.20 1.60
N LEU A 38 11.74 3.58 0.52
CA LEU A 38 11.67 2.11 0.44
C LEU A 38 13.04 1.50 0.69
N SER A 39 14.11 2.12 0.19
CA SER A 39 15.50 1.67 0.36
C SER A 39 15.97 1.64 1.82
N ASP A 40 15.27 2.32 2.73
CA ASP A 40 15.59 2.27 4.17
C ASP A 40 15.15 0.94 4.81
N ILE A 41 14.30 0.17 4.15
CA ILE A 41 13.76 -1.09 4.66
C ILE A 41 14.54 -2.26 4.09
N LYS A 42 15.05 -3.11 4.98
CA LYS A 42 15.78 -4.32 4.63
C LYS A 42 14.85 -5.52 4.59
N GLY A 43 15.25 -6.58 3.87
CA GLY A 43 14.49 -7.83 3.80
C GLY A 43 13.30 -7.77 2.85
N ARG A 44 12.41 -8.74 2.99
CA ARG A 44 11.19 -8.82 2.18
C ARG A 44 10.19 -7.73 2.60
N LYS A 45 9.36 -7.32 1.65
CA LYS A 45 8.36 -6.27 1.90
C LYS A 45 7.02 -6.67 1.32
N LEU A 46 5.97 -6.39 2.07
CA LEU A 46 4.59 -6.44 1.61
C LEU A 46 4.05 -5.02 1.62
N ILE A 47 3.81 -4.46 0.44
CA ILE A 47 3.30 -3.09 0.30
C ILE A 47 1.81 -3.15 0.02
N VAL A 48 1.03 -2.47 0.84
CA VAL A 48 -0.43 -2.43 0.77
C VAL A 48 -0.85 -0.99 0.47
N ALA A 49 -1.33 -0.74 -0.75
CA ALA A 49 -1.87 0.56 -1.14
C ALA A 49 -3.38 0.56 -0.93
N VAL A 50 -3.88 1.58 -0.26
CA VAL A 50 -5.31 1.73 0.05
C VAL A 50 -5.79 3.15 -0.24
N PRO A 51 -7.08 3.34 -0.61
CA PRO A 51 -7.63 4.69 -0.80
C PRO A 51 -7.63 5.54 0.46
N SER A 52 -8.04 4.99 1.59
CA SER A 52 -8.03 5.67 2.88
C SER A 52 -8.26 4.68 4.02
N LEU A 53 -7.55 4.88 5.13
CA LEU A 53 -7.74 4.09 6.35
C LEU A 53 -9.14 4.28 6.97
N ASP A 54 -9.82 5.37 6.62
CA ASP A 54 -11.17 5.67 7.14
C ASP A 54 -12.30 4.91 6.44
N THR A 55 -12.00 4.11 5.40
CA THR A 55 -13.01 3.26 4.76
C THR A 55 -13.04 1.89 5.43
N SER A 56 -14.23 1.26 5.47
CA SER A 56 -14.42 -0.03 6.17
C SER A 56 -13.56 -1.16 5.62
N VAL A 57 -13.42 -1.26 4.29
CA VAL A 57 -12.59 -2.29 3.65
C VAL A 57 -11.11 -2.05 3.94
N CYS A 58 -10.64 -0.82 3.84
CA CYS A 58 -9.24 -0.49 4.15
C CYS A 58 -8.91 -0.76 5.62
N ASP A 59 -9.81 -0.40 6.52
CA ASP A 59 -9.66 -0.66 7.96
C ASP A 59 -9.51 -2.17 8.21
N ALA A 60 -10.41 -2.98 7.66
CA ALA A 60 -10.36 -4.44 7.80
C ALA A 60 -9.10 -5.04 7.17
N GLU A 61 -8.70 -4.55 6.00
CA GLU A 61 -7.51 -5.00 5.28
C GLU A 61 -6.24 -4.76 6.10
N VAL A 62 -6.04 -3.55 6.60
CA VAL A 62 -4.84 -3.21 7.37
C VAL A 62 -4.81 -3.97 8.68
N ARG A 63 -5.93 -4.14 9.36
CA ARG A 63 -6.02 -4.97 10.58
C ARG A 63 -5.65 -6.42 10.31
N ARG A 64 -6.10 -6.98 9.20
CA ARG A 64 -5.77 -8.36 8.81
C ARG A 64 -4.28 -8.53 8.55
N PHE A 65 -3.66 -7.60 7.80
CA PHE A 65 -2.22 -7.66 7.55
C PHE A 65 -1.40 -7.40 8.83
N ASN A 66 -1.88 -6.54 9.73
CA ASN A 66 -1.22 -6.34 11.02
C ASN A 66 -1.21 -7.63 11.84
N ALA A 67 -2.33 -8.34 11.91
CA ALA A 67 -2.41 -9.61 12.62
C ALA A 67 -1.47 -10.66 12.00
N ALA A 68 -1.43 -10.75 10.67
CA ALA A 68 -0.55 -11.67 9.96
C ALA A 68 0.93 -11.30 10.10
N ALA A 69 1.25 -10.01 10.18
CA ALA A 69 2.63 -9.51 10.29
C ALA A 69 3.34 -10.05 11.54
N ALA A 70 2.61 -10.36 12.60
CA ALA A 70 3.19 -10.93 13.82
C ALA A 70 3.88 -12.26 13.56
N GLY A 71 3.45 -13.02 12.54
CA GLY A 71 4.06 -14.29 12.14
C GLY A 71 5.13 -14.18 11.07
N PHE A 72 5.38 -12.97 10.54
CA PHE A 72 6.35 -12.76 9.48
C PHE A 72 7.71 -12.44 10.02
N LYS A 73 8.67 -13.34 9.79
CA LYS A 73 10.08 -13.08 10.08
C LYS A 73 10.76 -12.59 8.81
N GLY A 74 11.46 -11.46 8.89
CA GLY A 74 12.18 -10.90 7.77
C GLY A 74 11.31 -10.22 6.71
N THR A 75 10.02 -10.05 6.96
CA THR A 75 9.11 -9.33 6.07
C THR A 75 8.52 -8.13 6.80
N THR A 76 8.63 -6.95 6.20
CA THR A 76 8.04 -5.71 6.70
C THR A 76 6.77 -5.41 5.92
N VAL A 77 5.68 -5.14 6.63
CA VAL A 77 4.41 -4.73 6.02
C VAL A 77 4.33 -3.21 6.03
N ILE A 78 4.15 -2.62 4.85
CA ILE A 78 4.09 -1.17 4.64
C ILE A 78 2.72 -0.85 4.04
N THR A 79 1.92 -0.07 4.76
CA THR A 79 0.64 0.43 4.25
C THR A 79 0.82 1.88 3.82
N ILE A 80 0.36 2.21 2.62
CA ILE A 80 0.47 3.55 2.07
C ILE A 80 -0.89 4.05 1.58
N SER A 81 -1.19 5.30 1.89
CA SER A 81 -2.41 5.99 1.45
C SER A 81 -2.13 7.47 1.27
N MET A 82 -3.13 8.21 0.78
CA MET A 82 -3.09 9.67 0.68
C MET A 82 -3.54 10.36 1.97
N ASP A 83 -3.96 9.59 2.99
CA ASP A 83 -4.29 10.16 4.29
C ASP A 83 -3.11 10.96 4.83
N LEU A 84 -3.39 12.07 5.49
CA LEU A 84 -2.32 12.86 6.12
C LEU A 84 -1.65 12.05 7.23
N PRO A 85 -0.35 12.28 7.49
CA PRO A 85 0.36 11.56 8.56
C PRO A 85 -0.31 11.65 9.92
N PHE A 86 -0.95 12.77 10.22
CA PHE A 86 -1.71 12.97 11.48
C PHE A 86 -2.89 12.02 11.57
N ALA A 87 -3.64 11.87 10.48
CA ALA A 87 -4.78 10.95 10.40
C ALA A 87 -4.33 9.49 10.53
N GLN A 88 -3.24 9.13 9.87
CA GLN A 88 -2.67 7.79 9.95
C GLN A 88 -2.22 7.46 11.38
N SER A 89 -1.54 8.39 12.03
CA SER A 89 -1.10 8.24 13.43
C SER A 89 -2.28 8.05 14.38
N ARG A 90 -3.32 8.87 14.23
CA ARG A 90 -4.54 8.76 15.04
C ARG A 90 -5.22 7.41 14.82
N TRP A 91 -5.35 6.96 13.56
CA TRP A 91 -6.00 5.70 13.22
C TRP A 91 -5.23 4.51 13.80
N CYS A 92 -3.90 4.49 13.65
CA CYS A 92 -3.06 3.42 14.19
C CYS A 92 -3.18 3.32 15.71
N GLY A 93 -3.18 4.46 16.40
CA GLY A 93 -3.35 4.50 17.86
C GLY A 93 -4.70 3.98 18.31
N ALA A 94 -5.77 4.41 17.66
CA ALA A 94 -7.13 4.00 17.99
C ALA A 94 -7.39 2.52 17.66
N ALA A 95 -6.79 2.01 16.58
CA ALA A 95 -6.98 0.64 16.11
C ALA A 95 -6.04 -0.37 16.77
N GLY A 96 -5.02 0.09 17.51
CA GLY A 96 -4.02 -0.79 18.09
C GLY A 96 -3.08 -1.41 17.06
N ILE A 97 -2.85 -0.73 15.95
CA ILE A 97 -1.97 -1.20 14.89
C ILE A 97 -0.53 -0.86 15.24
N ASP A 98 0.31 -1.88 15.44
CA ASP A 98 1.69 -1.73 15.89
C ASP A 98 2.70 -2.56 15.09
N LYS A 99 2.24 -3.47 14.21
CA LYS A 99 3.09 -4.37 13.43
C LYS A 99 3.29 -3.92 11.98
N VAL A 100 2.58 -2.91 11.56
CA VAL A 100 2.58 -2.39 10.19
C VAL A 100 3.13 -0.96 10.21
N ILE A 101 3.99 -0.64 9.26
CA ILE A 101 4.42 0.74 9.05
C ILE A 101 3.38 1.42 8.17
N THR A 102 2.82 2.55 8.61
CA THR A 102 1.95 3.37 7.79
C THR A 102 2.69 4.62 7.31
N VAL A 103 2.61 4.89 6.02
CA VAL A 103 3.25 6.08 5.41
C VAL A 103 2.27 6.78 4.48
N SER A 104 2.48 8.06 4.25
CA SER A 104 1.61 8.90 3.43
C SER A 104 2.30 9.33 2.14
N ASP A 105 1.55 9.23 1.04
CA ASP A 105 1.99 9.67 -0.28
C ASP A 105 1.48 11.07 -0.64
N TYR A 106 0.92 11.80 0.34
CA TYR A 106 0.23 13.08 0.10
C TYR A 106 1.14 14.17 -0.46
N LYS A 107 2.41 14.17 -0.05
CA LYS A 107 3.31 15.31 -0.31
C LYS A 107 3.83 15.32 -1.74
N GLU A 108 4.35 14.20 -2.22
CA GLU A 108 5.00 14.12 -3.52
C GLU A 108 4.23 13.24 -4.51
N ARG A 109 3.33 12.37 -4.04
CA ARG A 109 2.64 11.37 -4.87
C ARG A 109 3.62 10.46 -5.63
N ASP A 110 4.80 10.29 -5.07
CA ASP A 110 5.90 9.57 -5.73
C ASP A 110 5.55 8.09 -5.93
N PHE A 111 5.01 7.46 -4.88
CA PHE A 111 4.55 6.07 -4.96
C PHE A 111 3.42 5.91 -5.97
N ALA A 112 2.43 6.81 -5.95
CA ALA A 112 1.25 6.72 -6.80
C ALA A 112 1.63 6.55 -8.26
N PHE A 113 2.56 7.35 -8.75
CA PHE A 113 2.97 7.35 -10.15
C PHE A 113 4.02 6.28 -10.47
N LYS A 114 4.92 5.99 -9.56
CA LYS A 114 5.93 4.95 -9.77
C LYS A 114 5.34 3.54 -9.76
N TYR A 115 4.24 3.33 -9.04
CA TYR A 115 3.59 2.02 -8.92
C TYR A 115 2.24 1.94 -9.65
N GLY A 116 1.85 2.98 -10.36
CA GLY A 116 0.69 2.96 -11.24
C GLY A 116 -0.65 2.84 -10.52
N VAL A 117 -0.79 3.44 -9.35
CA VAL A 117 -2.00 3.33 -8.52
C VAL A 117 -2.76 4.64 -8.33
N TYR A 118 -2.44 5.67 -9.11
CA TYR A 118 -3.11 6.96 -8.95
C TYR A 118 -4.51 6.94 -9.56
N LEU A 119 -5.53 7.30 -8.75
CA LEU A 119 -6.92 7.48 -9.17
C LEU A 119 -7.15 8.96 -9.48
N PRO A 120 -7.12 9.39 -10.76
CA PRO A 120 -7.16 10.82 -11.09
C PRO A 120 -8.49 11.48 -10.78
N ASN A 121 -9.59 10.72 -10.74
CA ASN A 121 -10.92 11.25 -10.48
C ASN A 121 -11.12 11.72 -9.04
N VAL A 122 -10.41 11.12 -8.08
CA VAL A 122 -10.58 11.42 -6.65
C VAL A 122 -9.28 11.80 -5.96
N GLY A 123 -8.12 11.69 -6.63
CA GLY A 123 -6.83 12.02 -6.03
C GLY A 123 -6.38 11.05 -4.94
N LEU A 124 -6.80 9.80 -5.01
CA LEU A 124 -6.49 8.77 -4.04
C LEU A 124 -5.68 7.65 -4.68
N LEU A 125 -5.19 6.73 -3.86
CA LEU A 125 -4.55 5.50 -4.34
C LEU A 125 -5.60 4.43 -4.60
N ALA A 126 -5.42 3.66 -5.66
CA ALA A 126 -6.17 2.43 -5.88
C ALA A 126 -5.77 1.37 -4.85
N ARG A 127 -6.61 0.37 -4.67
CA ARG A 127 -6.28 -0.76 -3.81
C ARG A 127 -5.38 -1.73 -4.57
N ALA A 128 -4.18 -1.95 -4.04
CA ALA A 128 -3.19 -2.81 -4.68
C ALA A 128 -2.24 -3.43 -3.66
N ILE A 129 -1.70 -4.59 -3.99
CA ILE A 129 -0.75 -5.32 -3.18
C ILE A 129 0.51 -5.58 -4.01
N PHE A 130 1.68 -5.32 -3.41
CA PHE A 130 2.97 -5.63 -4.01
C PHE A 130 3.81 -6.40 -3.00
N VAL A 131 4.34 -7.55 -3.39
CA VAL A 131 5.29 -8.29 -2.56
C VAL A 131 6.65 -8.22 -3.22
N LEU A 132 7.66 -7.81 -2.46
CA LEU A 132 9.03 -7.66 -2.92
C LEU A 132 9.93 -8.61 -2.13
N ASP A 133 10.93 -9.19 -2.81
CA ASP A 133 11.98 -9.93 -2.12
C ASP A 133 12.99 -8.96 -1.49
N GLU A 134 14.03 -9.52 -0.89
CA GLU A 134 15.08 -8.75 -0.22
C GLU A 134 15.88 -7.83 -1.13
N HIS A 135 15.83 -8.08 -2.45
CA HIS A 135 16.48 -7.26 -3.48
C HIS A 135 15.51 -6.32 -4.18
N ASN A 136 14.29 -6.16 -3.63
CA ASN A 136 13.20 -5.35 -4.20
C ASN A 136 12.69 -5.86 -5.55
N LYS A 137 12.90 -7.14 -5.84
CA LYS A 137 12.30 -7.78 -7.01
C LYS A 137 10.85 -8.14 -6.70
N VAL A 138 9.95 -7.80 -7.60
CA VAL A 138 8.52 -8.03 -7.44
C VAL A 138 8.21 -9.52 -7.61
N THR A 139 7.66 -10.14 -6.57
CA THR A 139 7.28 -11.56 -6.58
C THR A 139 5.77 -11.76 -6.69
N TYR A 140 4.98 -10.73 -6.35
CA TYR A 140 3.52 -10.77 -6.44
C TYR A 140 2.97 -9.37 -6.65
N VAL A 141 1.95 -9.24 -7.50
CA VAL A 141 1.23 -7.98 -7.76
C VAL A 141 -0.26 -8.28 -7.84
N GLU A 142 -1.06 -7.47 -7.17
CA GLU A 142 -2.49 -7.45 -7.37
C GLU A 142 -2.98 -6.01 -7.42
N TYR A 143 -3.56 -5.62 -8.58
CA TYR A 143 -4.38 -4.41 -8.68
C TYR A 143 -5.82 -4.88 -8.54
N VAL A 144 -6.48 -4.53 -7.45
CA VAL A 144 -7.85 -5.01 -7.19
C VAL A 144 -8.79 -4.36 -8.20
N PRO A 145 -9.54 -5.16 -9.02
CA PRO A 145 -10.35 -4.61 -10.11
C PRO A 145 -11.44 -3.63 -9.68
N GLU A 146 -12.05 -3.88 -8.52
CA GLU A 146 -13.00 -2.96 -7.89
C GLU A 146 -12.37 -2.42 -6.61
N VAL A 147 -12.03 -1.12 -6.60
CA VAL A 147 -11.25 -0.48 -5.52
C VAL A 147 -11.91 -0.64 -4.15
N THR A 148 -13.24 -0.74 -4.10
CA THR A 148 -13.98 -0.92 -2.86
C THR A 148 -14.06 -2.39 -2.38
N ALA A 149 -13.52 -3.34 -3.15
CA ALA A 149 -13.51 -4.76 -2.79
C ALA A 149 -12.22 -5.14 -2.04
N HIS A 150 -12.26 -6.30 -1.36
CA HIS A 150 -11.09 -6.85 -0.68
C HIS A 150 -10.08 -7.42 -1.67
N PRO A 151 -8.77 -7.39 -1.35
CA PRO A 151 -7.76 -8.12 -2.12
C PRO A 151 -7.84 -9.62 -1.82
N ASP A 152 -7.06 -10.42 -2.55
CA ASP A 152 -6.86 -11.84 -2.25
C ASP A 152 -5.81 -11.98 -1.15
N TYR A 153 -6.24 -11.99 0.10
CA TYR A 153 -5.35 -12.05 1.26
C TYR A 153 -4.46 -13.28 1.25
N ASP A 154 -5.03 -14.44 0.92
CA ASP A 154 -4.30 -15.71 0.99
C ASP A 154 -3.15 -15.74 -0.02
N LYS A 155 -3.39 -15.28 -1.25
CA LYS A 155 -2.34 -15.19 -2.26
C LYS A 155 -1.24 -14.21 -1.87
N ALA A 156 -1.61 -13.05 -1.34
CA ALA A 156 -0.64 -12.05 -0.90
C ALA A 156 0.22 -12.58 0.24
N LEU A 157 -0.38 -13.25 1.22
CA LEU A 157 0.32 -13.77 2.39
C LEU A 157 1.18 -15.00 2.06
N ALA A 158 0.85 -15.74 1.01
CA ALA A 158 1.61 -16.90 0.55
C ALA A 158 2.80 -16.56 -0.35
N ALA A 159 2.83 -15.33 -0.86
CA ALA A 159 3.86 -14.92 -1.83
C ALA A 159 5.23 -14.67 -1.22
#